data_719eeaf38fab263a374e95e284ef5ebd
#
_entry.id   719eeaf38fab263a374e95e284ef5ebd
#
_cell.length_a   1.000
_cell.length_b   1.000
_cell.length_c   1.000
_cell.angle_alpha   90.00
_cell.angle_beta   90.00
_cell.angle_gamma   90.00
#
_symmetry.space_group_name_H-M   'P 1'
#
loop_
_entity.id
_entity.type
_entity.pdbx_description
1 polymer ?
#
loop_
_entity_poly.entity_id
_entity_poly.type
_entity_poly.pdbx_seq_one_letter_code
_entity_poly.pdbx_strand_id
1 'polypeptide(L)'
;MFLFLSALTAPALAQEGPGSNPIIRDKFTADPAPMVDGDRLYLYVGHDEAQRDEMFNMREWLAYSTTDMKHWTDHGPIMHVSDFKWAKKDAWASQTIKKNGKYWFYAAVEHDNTHPGKAIAVAVSDKPTGPFVDAKGSALITNQMTPKGTHSWEDIDPTVFTDDDGTTWIAWGNRQCYIAKLKPNMIEIDGPIREITPAHFEEGPWLHKRGKLYYLTYASLDRASHRDERISYATASSLNGPWTYRGELTGSGKYSFTIHAGIAEFKNEWYIFLHNAALAIGDLNGAIGRRAVTVEHLEYNADGTMKPVMQTDAGVSAPPSGK
;
A
#
# COMPACT_ATOMS: atom_id res chain seq x y z
N MET A 1 40.33 -23.69 -41.59
CA MET A 1 39.04 -22.98 -41.41
C MET A 1 38.46 -23.48 -40.09
N PHE A 2 38.78 -22.77 -39.00
CA PHE A 2 38.35 -23.12 -37.66
C PHE A 2 37.00 -22.40 -37.38
N LEU A 3 35.94 -23.18 -37.20
CA LEU A 3 34.65 -22.65 -36.71
C LEU A 3 34.75 -22.42 -35.19
N PHE A 4 34.66 -21.17 -34.76
CA PHE A 4 34.40 -20.81 -33.39
C PHE A 4 32.90 -20.99 -33.11
N LEU A 5 32.50 -22.02 -32.34
CA LEU A 5 31.20 -22.10 -31.73
C LEU A 5 31.19 -21.15 -30.52
N SER A 6 30.55 -20.01 -30.64
CA SER A 6 30.21 -19.16 -29.47
C SER A 6 29.03 -19.80 -28.72
N ALA A 7 29.29 -20.37 -27.56
CA ALA A 7 28.28 -20.80 -26.63
C ALA A 7 27.54 -19.55 -26.09
N LEU A 8 26.30 -19.35 -26.50
CA LEU A 8 25.36 -18.41 -25.85
C LEU A 8 25.05 -19.00 -24.46
N THR A 9 25.66 -18.43 -23.43
CA THR A 9 25.24 -18.67 -22.05
C THR A 9 23.86 -18.03 -21.86
N ALA A 10 22.83 -18.85 -21.67
CA ALA A 10 21.52 -18.39 -21.20
C ALA A 10 21.75 -17.64 -19.87
N PRO A 11 21.05 -16.51 -19.63
CA PRO A 11 21.12 -15.85 -18.34
C PRO A 11 20.67 -16.84 -17.27
N ALA A 12 21.49 -17.03 -16.24
CA ALA A 12 21.13 -17.83 -15.09
C ALA A 12 19.85 -17.21 -14.49
N LEU A 13 18.77 -17.98 -14.44
CA LEU A 13 17.58 -17.62 -13.67
C LEU A 13 18.07 -17.36 -12.24
N ALA A 14 17.83 -16.15 -11.72
CA ALA A 14 18.17 -15.82 -10.36
C ALA A 14 17.53 -16.88 -9.44
N GLN A 15 18.33 -17.50 -8.59
CA GLN A 15 17.88 -18.57 -7.71
C GLN A 15 16.87 -17.98 -6.75
N GLU A 16 15.59 -18.35 -6.89
CA GLU A 16 14.49 -17.90 -6.05
C GLU A 16 14.69 -18.43 -4.63
N GLY A 17 15.13 -17.57 -3.71
CA GLY A 17 15.38 -17.88 -2.32
C GLY A 17 14.47 -17.09 -1.37
N PRO A 18 14.45 -17.45 -0.08
CA PRO A 18 13.72 -16.67 0.93
C PRO A 18 14.12 -15.20 0.92
N GLY A 19 13.12 -14.29 0.88
CA GLY A 19 13.34 -12.85 0.81
C GLY A 19 13.51 -12.26 -0.57
N SER A 20 13.48 -13.09 -1.64
CA SER A 20 13.45 -12.59 -3.02
C SER A 20 12.04 -12.18 -3.46
N ASN A 21 11.97 -11.25 -4.41
CA ASN A 21 10.72 -10.72 -4.96
C ASN A 21 10.18 -11.55 -6.12
N PRO A 22 8.83 -11.64 -6.27
CA PRO A 22 7.83 -11.21 -5.31
C PRO A 22 7.81 -12.11 -4.06
N ILE A 23 7.44 -11.54 -2.90
CA ILE A 23 7.49 -12.25 -1.61
C ILE A 23 6.35 -13.25 -1.40
N ILE A 24 5.25 -13.11 -2.13
CA ILE A 24 4.10 -14.03 -2.17
C ILE A 24 3.97 -14.51 -3.60
N ARG A 25 3.95 -15.84 -3.80
CA ARG A 25 4.08 -16.43 -5.14
C ARG A 25 2.95 -17.38 -5.54
N ASP A 26 2.10 -17.73 -4.60
CA ASP A 26 0.96 -18.66 -4.78
C ASP A 26 -0.36 -17.93 -5.01
N LYS A 27 -0.39 -16.61 -4.82
CA LYS A 27 -1.53 -15.72 -5.06
C LYS A 27 -1.07 -14.39 -5.68
N PHE A 28 -1.92 -13.80 -6.50
CA PHE A 28 -1.71 -12.42 -6.94
C PHE A 28 -2.16 -11.48 -5.82
N THR A 29 -1.28 -10.56 -5.43
CA THR A 29 -1.49 -9.68 -4.28
C THR A 29 -1.07 -8.25 -4.61
N ALA A 30 -1.78 -7.27 -4.05
CA ALA A 30 -1.57 -5.86 -4.36
C ALA A 30 -1.69 -4.97 -3.12
N ASP A 31 -1.30 -3.72 -3.28
CA ASP A 31 -1.54 -2.62 -2.34
C ASP A 31 -1.04 -2.95 -0.92
N PRO A 32 0.28 -3.23 -0.76
CA PRO A 32 0.83 -3.74 0.48
C PRO A 32 0.79 -2.72 1.61
N ALA A 33 0.27 -3.13 2.76
CA ALA A 33 0.16 -2.30 3.95
C ALA A 33 0.80 -3.01 5.17
N PRO A 34 2.08 -2.74 5.48
CA PRO A 34 2.76 -3.32 6.62
C PRO A 34 2.32 -2.69 7.95
N MET A 35 2.23 -3.51 8.99
CA MET A 35 2.03 -3.11 10.38
C MET A 35 2.94 -3.91 11.29
N VAL A 36 3.69 -3.24 12.16
CA VAL A 36 4.55 -3.91 13.16
C VAL A 36 3.82 -3.99 14.50
N ASP A 37 3.82 -5.18 15.08
CA ASP A 37 3.32 -5.42 16.44
C ASP A 37 4.27 -6.35 17.18
N GLY A 38 5.00 -5.81 18.14
CA GLY A 38 6.04 -6.50 18.88
C GLY A 38 7.21 -6.93 18.00
N ASP A 39 7.52 -8.21 17.99
CA ASP A 39 8.61 -8.83 17.23
C ASP A 39 8.20 -9.30 15.83
N ARG A 40 6.99 -8.99 15.40
CA ARG A 40 6.38 -9.47 14.16
C ARG A 40 5.89 -8.33 13.29
N LEU A 41 6.13 -8.45 12.00
CA LEU A 41 5.52 -7.61 10.98
C LEU A 41 4.36 -8.38 10.34
N TYR A 42 3.20 -7.73 10.27
CA TYR A 42 2.02 -8.17 9.53
C TYR A 42 1.93 -7.37 8.24
N LEU A 43 1.57 -8.05 7.17
CA LEU A 43 1.39 -7.46 5.85
C LEU A 43 -0.04 -7.73 5.39
N TYR A 44 -0.80 -6.67 5.19
CA TYR A 44 -2.16 -6.72 4.65
C TYR A 44 -2.09 -6.39 3.16
N VAL A 45 -2.82 -7.16 2.36
CA VAL A 45 -2.80 -7.02 0.90
C VAL A 45 -4.19 -7.26 0.32
N GLY A 46 -4.48 -6.66 -0.80
CA GLY A 46 -5.60 -7.03 -1.63
C GLY A 46 -5.33 -8.34 -2.39
N HIS A 47 -6.35 -9.14 -2.65
CA HIS A 47 -6.28 -10.35 -3.47
C HIS A 47 -6.74 -10.03 -4.89
N ASP A 48 -5.81 -9.99 -5.82
CA ASP A 48 -6.12 -9.83 -7.25
C ASP A 48 -6.60 -11.17 -7.83
N GLU A 49 -7.85 -11.24 -8.27
CA GLU A 49 -8.51 -12.49 -8.69
C GLU A 49 -8.91 -12.51 -10.17
N ALA A 50 -8.40 -11.55 -10.97
CA ALA A 50 -8.71 -11.44 -12.39
C ALA A 50 -8.28 -12.69 -13.17
N GLN A 51 -9.22 -13.33 -13.87
CA GLN A 51 -8.98 -14.52 -14.69
C GLN A 51 -8.72 -14.19 -16.16
N ARG A 52 -8.98 -12.93 -16.57
CA ARG A 52 -8.81 -12.40 -17.90
C ARG A 52 -8.09 -11.05 -17.82
N ASP A 53 -7.98 -10.35 -18.92
CA ASP A 53 -7.46 -8.98 -18.98
C ASP A 53 -8.53 -7.99 -18.51
N GLU A 54 -8.93 -8.13 -17.25
CA GLU A 54 -9.86 -7.27 -16.53
C GLU A 54 -9.14 -6.50 -15.44
N MET A 55 -9.67 -5.32 -15.09
CA MET A 55 -9.12 -4.52 -14.00
C MET A 55 -9.61 -5.04 -12.64
N PHE A 56 -8.77 -4.96 -11.64
CA PHE A 56 -9.04 -5.02 -10.19
C PHE A 56 -10.28 -5.82 -9.74
N ASN A 57 -10.37 -7.09 -10.13
CA ASN A 57 -11.36 -8.01 -9.56
C ASN A 57 -10.86 -8.48 -8.19
N MET A 58 -11.34 -7.85 -7.12
CA MET A 58 -10.87 -8.08 -5.76
C MET A 58 -12.08 -8.18 -4.82
N ARG A 59 -12.17 -9.27 -4.05
CA ARG A 59 -13.32 -9.57 -3.19
C ARG A 59 -12.97 -9.68 -1.72
N GLU A 60 -11.68 -9.83 -1.41
CA GLU A 60 -11.20 -10.09 -0.05
C GLU A 60 -9.83 -9.47 0.18
N TRP A 61 -9.47 -9.34 1.44
CA TRP A 61 -8.15 -8.94 1.89
C TRP A 61 -7.48 -10.10 2.62
N LEU A 62 -6.18 -10.27 2.37
CA LEU A 62 -5.36 -11.29 2.95
C LEU A 62 -4.39 -10.70 3.98
N ALA A 63 -3.98 -11.51 4.96
CA ALA A 63 -2.91 -11.16 5.86
C ALA A 63 -1.79 -12.20 5.83
N TYR A 64 -0.57 -11.69 5.87
CA TYR A 64 0.66 -12.46 6.04
C TYR A 64 1.44 -11.93 7.23
N SER A 65 2.37 -12.71 7.76
CA SER A 65 3.26 -12.21 8.80
C SER A 65 4.65 -12.82 8.70
N THR A 66 5.62 -12.07 9.22
CA THR A 66 7.02 -12.50 9.27
C THR A 66 7.69 -12.04 10.55
N THR A 67 8.77 -12.74 10.93
CA THR A 67 9.70 -12.31 12.01
C THR A 67 11.10 -12.02 11.46
N ASP A 68 11.36 -12.26 10.18
CA ASP A 68 12.70 -12.16 9.59
C ASP A 68 12.72 -11.51 8.18
N MET A 69 11.55 -11.04 7.69
CA MET A 69 11.35 -10.45 6.36
C MET A 69 11.56 -11.43 5.19
N LYS A 70 11.91 -12.67 5.45
CA LYS A 70 12.26 -13.69 4.44
C LYS A 70 11.25 -14.80 4.36
N HIS A 71 10.72 -15.22 5.51
CA HIS A 71 9.73 -16.30 5.60
C HIS A 71 8.39 -15.72 6.03
N TRP A 72 7.37 -16.01 5.23
CA TRP A 72 6.02 -15.47 5.42
C TRP A 72 5.04 -16.56 5.80
N THR A 73 4.26 -16.31 6.86
CA THR A 73 3.13 -17.15 7.25
C THR A 73 1.87 -16.58 6.61
N ASP A 74 1.17 -17.36 5.82
CA ASP A 74 -0.15 -17.03 5.28
C ASP A 74 -1.23 -17.26 6.35
N HIS A 75 -2.05 -16.25 6.61
CA HIS A 75 -3.18 -16.30 7.55
C HIS A 75 -4.53 -16.40 6.81
N GLY A 76 -4.51 -16.40 5.49
CA GLY A 76 -5.70 -16.41 4.65
C GLY A 76 -6.49 -15.11 4.66
N PRO A 77 -7.74 -15.15 4.22
CA PRO A 77 -8.64 -14.00 4.22
C PRO A 77 -8.95 -13.52 5.63
N ILE A 78 -8.80 -12.21 5.85
CA ILE A 78 -9.14 -11.56 7.12
C ILE A 78 -10.53 -10.95 7.10
N MET A 79 -11.04 -10.60 5.93
CA MET A 79 -12.34 -10.01 5.68
C MET A 79 -12.70 -10.09 4.20
N HIS A 80 -13.98 -10.22 3.86
CA HIS A 80 -14.52 -10.08 2.52
C HIS A 80 -15.27 -8.75 2.39
N VAL A 81 -15.31 -8.18 1.18
CA VAL A 81 -16.05 -6.93 0.94
C VAL A 81 -17.54 -7.07 1.27
N SER A 82 -18.11 -8.27 1.10
CA SER A 82 -19.51 -8.58 1.44
C SER A 82 -19.83 -8.55 2.94
N ASP A 83 -18.82 -8.48 3.80
CA ASP A 83 -19.01 -8.34 5.25
C ASP A 83 -19.46 -6.93 5.62
N PHE A 84 -19.09 -5.93 4.80
CA PHE A 84 -19.68 -4.59 4.82
C PHE A 84 -21.04 -4.62 4.09
N LYS A 85 -22.13 -4.72 4.82
CA LYS A 85 -23.48 -4.92 4.24
C LYS A 85 -23.97 -3.76 3.37
N TRP A 86 -23.35 -2.61 3.49
CA TRP A 86 -23.58 -1.40 2.72
C TRP A 86 -22.64 -1.26 1.51
N ALA A 87 -21.60 -2.12 1.41
CA ALA A 87 -20.68 -2.14 0.27
C ALA A 87 -21.20 -3.09 -0.82
N LYS A 88 -20.89 -2.73 -2.06
CA LYS A 88 -21.31 -3.48 -3.25
C LYS A 88 -20.26 -4.44 -3.75
N LYS A 89 -19.00 -4.00 -3.78
CA LYS A 89 -17.85 -4.73 -4.35
C LYS A 89 -16.54 -3.99 -4.08
N ASP A 90 -15.46 -4.47 -4.66
CA ASP A 90 -14.12 -3.87 -4.74
C ASP A 90 -13.42 -3.81 -3.38
N ALA A 91 -12.77 -4.91 -3.02
CA ALA A 91 -11.89 -4.98 -1.86
C ALA A 91 -10.51 -4.35 -2.19
N TRP A 92 -10.47 -3.01 -2.36
CA TRP A 92 -9.28 -2.29 -2.81
C TRP A 92 -8.33 -1.96 -1.65
N ALA A 93 -7.34 -1.07 -1.90
CA ALA A 93 -6.27 -0.78 -0.97
C ALA A 93 -6.75 -0.51 0.46
N SER A 94 -5.97 -1.00 1.42
CA SER A 94 -6.32 -0.97 2.83
C SER A 94 -5.10 -0.71 3.72
N GLN A 95 -5.35 -0.35 4.97
CA GLN A 95 -4.31 -0.31 6.01
C GLN A 95 -4.89 -0.70 7.37
N THR A 96 -4.09 -1.41 8.15
CA THR A 96 -4.41 -1.75 9.55
C THR A 96 -3.48 -1.00 10.50
N ILE A 97 -4.03 -0.49 11.62
CA ILE A 97 -3.24 0.01 12.73
C ILE A 97 -3.71 -0.59 14.06
N LYS A 98 -2.80 -0.67 15.03
CA LYS A 98 -3.13 -1.04 16.41
C LYS A 98 -3.40 0.20 17.24
N LYS A 99 -4.56 0.27 17.88
CA LYS A 99 -4.95 1.37 18.79
C LYS A 99 -5.84 0.86 19.92
N ASN A 100 -5.51 1.25 21.15
CA ASN A 100 -6.28 0.88 22.34
C ASN A 100 -6.51 -0.64 22.51
N GLY A 101 -5.49 -1.44 22.19
CA GLY A 101 -5.54 -2.91 22.30
C GLY A 101 -6.34 -3.62 21.20
N LYS A 102 -6.86 -2.88 20.22
CA LYS A 102 -7.58 -3.41 19.05
C LYS A 102 -6.84 -3.10 17.75
N TYR A 103 -7.19 -3.84 16.70
CA TYR A 103 -6.70 -3.64 15.33
C TYR A 103 -7.82 -3.03 14.51
N TRP A 104 -7.54 -1.88 13.91
CA TRP A 104 -8.47 -1.09 13.11
C TRP A 104 -8.04 -1.16 11.66
N PHE A 105 -8.94 -1.68 10.82
CA PHE A 105 -8.73 -1.92 9.41
C PHE A 105 -9.55 -0.91 8.60
N TYR A 106 -8.89 -0.15 7.74
CA TYR A 106 -9.51 0.83 6.85
C TYR A 106 -9.31 0.38 5.42
N ALA A 107 -10.34 0.42 4.59
CA ALA A 107 -10.28 -0.09 3.23
C ALA A 107 -11.17 0.71 2.28
N ALA A 108 -10.73 0.80 1.03
CA ALA A 108 -11.54 1.36 -0.05
C ALA A 108 -12.48 0.29 -0.62
N VAL A 109 -13.76 0.66 -0.77
CA VAL A 109 -14.81 -0.20 -1.33
C VAL A 109 -15.72 0.60 -2.25
N GLU A 110 -16.46 -0.07 -3.12
CA GLU A 110 -17.59 0.56 -3.82
C GLU A 110 -18.80 0.59 -2.90
N HIS A 111 -19.33 1.80 -2.62
CA HIS A 111 -20.56 1.95 -1.87
C HIS A 111 -21.76 1.43 -2.68
N ASP A 112 -22.84 1.11 -2.01
CA ASP A 112 -24.10 0.79 -2.68
C ASP A 112 -24.70 2.02 -3.38
N ASN A 113 -25.88 1.84 -3.99
CA ASN A 113 -26.51 2.92 -4.76
C ASN A 113 -27.07 4.08 -3.90
N THR A 114 -27.04 3.98 -2.56
CA THR A 114 -27.50 5.06 -1.66
C THR A 114 -26.48 6.20 -1.60
N HIS A 115 -25.18 5.89 -1.76
CA HIS A 115 -24.09 6.86 -1.82
C HIS A 115 -23.12 6.45 -2.94
N PRO A 116 -23.49 6.63 -4.23
CA PRO A 116 -22.70 6.14 -5.35
C PRO A 116 -21.26 6.65 -5.35
N GLY A 117 -20.32 5.75 -5.66
CA GLY A 117 -18.88 6.01 -5.69
C GLY A 117 -18.09 5.18 -4.70
N LYS A 118 -16.80 5.41 -4.66
CA LYS A 118 -15.91 4.78 -3.68
C LYS A 118 -16.13 5.40 -2.30
N ALA A 119 -15.82 4.60 -1.30
CA ALA A 119 -15.97 4.99 0.09
C ALA A 119 -14.89 4.30 0.94
N ILE A 120 -14.56 4.90 2.07
CA ILE A 120 -13.66 4.28 3.05
C ILE A 120 -14.49 3.57 4.11
N ALA A 121 -14.29 2.28 4.22
CA ALA A 121 -14.82 1.41 5.25
C ALA A 121 -13.91 1.39 6.48
N VAL A 122 -14.45 1.01 7.64
CA VAL A 122 -13.68 0.74 8.85
C VAL A 122 -14.17 -0.55 9.52
N ALA A 123 -13.24 -1.45 9.81
CA ALA A 123 -13.50 -2.69 10.54
C ALA A 123 -12.57 -2.80 11.77
N VAL A 124 -12.90 -3.69 12.68
CA VAL A 124 -12.16 -3.88 13.94
C VAL A 124 -12.00 -5.36 14.26
N SER A 125 -10.86 -5.72 14.88
CA SER A 125 -10.60 -7.05 15.41
C SER A 125 -9.82 -6.97 16.73
N ASP A 126 -9.90 -8.02 17.53
CA ASP A 126 -9.06 -8.20 18.73
C ASP A 126 -7.71 -8.89 18.36
N LYS A 127 -7.53 -9.31 17.11
CA LYS A 127 -6.32 -9.98 16.62
C LYS A 127 -5.84 -9.34 15.31
N PRO A 128 -4.53 -9.26 15.08
CA PRO A 128 -3.98 -8.70 13.84
C PRO A 128 -4.37 -9.51 12.59
N THR A 129 -4.67 -10.79 12.76
CA THR A 129 -5.05 -11.71 11.68
C THR A 129 -6.57 -11.86 11.53
N GLY A 130 -7.36 -11.02 12.19
CA GLY A 130 -8.81 -11.09 12.15
C GLY A 130 -9.42 -12.25 12.99
N PRO A 131 -10.67 -12.63 12.70
CA PRO A 131 -11.53 -12.00 11.72
C PRO A 131 -11.85 -10.54 12.08
N PHE A 132 -11.92 -9.69 11.07
CA PHE A 132 -12.38 -8.33 11.24
C PHE A 132 -13.90 -8.26 11.06
N VAL A 133 -14.53 -7.30 11.73
CA VAL A 133 -15.97 -7.04 11.61
C VAL A 133 -16.20 -5.56 11.33
N ASP A 134 -17.24 -5.24 10.56
CA ASP A 134 -17.65 -3.86 10.31
C ASP A 134 -17.85 -3.12 11.65
N ALA A 135 -17.05 -2.07 11.87
CA ALA A 135 -17.04 -1.36 13.15
C ALA A 135 -18.12 -0.28 13.26
N LYS A 136 -18.71 0.13 12.12
CA LYS A 136 -19.61 1.29 12.04
C LYS A 136 -20.99 0.94 11.47
N GLY A 137 -21.10 -0.08 10.63
CA GLY A 137 -22.32 -0.43 9.92
C GLY A 137 -22.66 0.53 8.75
N SER A 138 -21.71 1.42 8.40
CA SER A 138 -21.81 2.38 7.29
C SER A 138 -20.41 2.86 6.91
N ALA A 139 -20.27 3.54 5.79
CA ALA A 139 -19.00 4.15 5.41
C ALA A 139 -18.49 5.15 6.46
N LEU A 140 -17.17 5.19 6.65
CA LEU A 140 -16.49 6.24 7.41
C LEU A 140 -16.43 7.53 6.59
N ILE A 141 -16.10 7.41 5.32
CA ILE A 141 -16.01 8.51 4.35
C ILE A 141 -16.79 8.08 3.11
N THR A 142 -17.65 8.96 2.62
CA THR A 142 -18.39 8.81 1.36
C THR A 142 -18.00 9.91 0.39
N ASN A 143 -18.25 9.67 -0.88
CA ASN A 143 -17.93 10.63 -1.95
C ASN A 143 -18.58 12.02 -1.76
N GLN A 144 -19.74 12.08 -1.08
CA GLN A 144 -20.40 13.36 -0.77
C GLN A 144 -19.72 14.16 0.35
N MET A 145 -18.87 13.53 1.16
CA MET A 145 -18.13 14.21 2.23
C MET A 145 -16.90 14.94 1.71
N THR A 146 -16.44 14.60 0.50
CA THR A 146 -15.22 15.11 -0.12
C THR A 146 -15.55 16.27 -1.04
N PRO A 147 -15.36 17.54 -0.62
CA PRO A 147 -16.04 18.69 -1.22
C PRO A 147 -15.54 19.10 -2.61
N LYS A 148 -14.45 18.51 -3.11
CA LYS A 148 -13.88 18.80 -4.42
C LYS A 148 -13.81 17.59 -5.32
N GLY A 149 -14.53 16.54 -4.97
CA GLY A 149 -14.60 15.31 -5.73
C GLY A 149 -15.02 15.54 -7.19
N THR A 150 -14.20 15.07 -8.11
CA THR A 150 -14.41 15.24 -9.56
C THR A 150 -14.82 13.96 -10.25
N HIS A 151 -14.74 12.82 -9.57
CA HIS A 151 -15.08 11.50 -10.11
C HIS A 151 -15.47 10.51 -9.01
N SER A 152 -16.08 9.39 -9.39
CA SER A 152 -16.70 8.44 -8.47
C SER A 152 -15.72 7.57 -7.65
N TRP A 153 -14.44 7.53 -7.98
CA TRP A 153 -13.43 6.77 -7.23
C TRP A 153 -12.38 7.65 -6.56
N GLU A 154 -12.76 8.83 -6.11
CA GLU A 154 -11.85 9.75 -5.46
C GLU A 154 -11.52 9.33 -4.02
N ASP A 155 -12.47 8.71 -3.33
CA ASP A 155 -12.29 8.30 -1.93
C ASP A 155 -11.75 6.86 -1.84
N ILE A 156 -10.47 6.69 -2.18
CA ILE A 156 -9.74 5.42 -2.14
C ILE A 156 -8.44 5.54 -1.33
N ASP A 157 -7.80 4.42 -1.08
CA ASP A 157 -6.44 4.25 -0.58
C ASP A 157 -6.19 4.93 0.78
N PRO A 158 -6.93 4.53 1.80
CA PRO A 158 -6.76 5.13 3.12
C PRO A 158 -5.41 4.78 3.73
N THR A 159 -4.72 5.78 4.27
CA THR A 159 -3.57 5.61 5.17
C THR A 159 -3.89 6.21 6.53
N VAL A 160 -3.56 5.48 7.60
CA VAL A 160 -3.88 5.89 8.96
C VAL A 160 -2.62 5.91 9.80
N PHE A 161 -2.42 7.00 10.54
CA PHE A 161 -1.24 7.23 11.35
C PHE A 161 -1.63 7.79 12.71
N THR A 162 -1.07 7.23 13.79
CA THR A 162 -1.20 7.80 15.15
C THR A 162 0.06 8.55 15.51
N ASP A 163 -0.08 9.85 15.78
CA ASP A 163 1.03 10.73 16.16
C ASP A 163 1.43 10.53 17.64
N ASP A 164 2.57 11.09 18.04
CA ASP A 164 3.15 10.98 19.38
C ASP A 164 2.22 11.53 20.48
N ASP A 165 1.36 12.50 20.16
CA ASP A 165 0.34 13.05 21.08
C ASP A 165 -0.90 12.15 21.25
N GLY A 166 -0.92 11.02 20.54
CA GLY A 166 -2.03 10.07 20.54
C GLY A 166 -3.15 10.42 19.56
N THR A 167 -3.08 11.54 18.84
CA THR A 167 -4.04 11.89 17.79
C THR A 167 -3.88 10.95 16.60
N THR A 168 -5.00 10.39 16.11
CA THR A 168 -4.99 9.55 14.92
C THR A 168 -5.47 10.35 13.71
N TRP A 169 -4.75 10.22 12.62
CA TRP A 169 -5.02 10.88 11.36
C TRP A 169 -5.29 9.85 10.27
N ILE A 170 -6.14 10.22 9.33
CA ILE A 170 -6.39 9.46 8.11
C ILE A 170 -6.15 10.37 6.91
N ALA A 171 -5.41 9.87 5.90
CA ALA A 171 -5.32 10.50 4.59
C ALA A 171 -5.74 9.51 3.51
N TRP A 172 -6.25 10.02 2.38
CA TRP A 172 -6.76 9.20 1.29
C TRP A 172 -6.87 10.02 0.01
N GLY A 173 -7.16 9.37 -1.10
CA GLY A 173 -7.65 10.06 -2.29
C GLY A 173 -7.02 9.59 -3.59
N ASN A 174 -7.68 9.96 -4.70
CA ASN A 174 -7.18 9.84 -6.06
C ASN A 174 -7.24 11.21 -6.74
N ARG A 175 -6.16 11.62 -7.38
CA ARG A 175 -5.87 12.94 -7.96
C ARG A 175 -5.82 14.09 -6.96
N GLN A 176 -6.56 14.02 -5.89
CA GLN A 176 -6.52 14.94 -4.77
C GLN A 176 -6.28 14.14 -3.51
N CYS A 177 -5.38 14.61 -2.65
CA CYS A 177 -5.07 13.99 -1.38
C CYS A 177 -5.74 14.76 -0.25
N TYR A 178 -6.51 14.05 0.54
CA TYR A 178 -7.23 14.60 1.70
C TYR A 178 -6.64 14.08 3.00
N ILE A 179 -6.80 14.85 4.06
CA ILE A 179 -6.42 14.46 5.42
C ILE A 179 -7.46 14.95 6.42
N ALA A 180 -7.72 14.14 7.42
CA ALA A 180 -8.58 14.48 8.57
C ALA A 180 -8.06 13.81 9.85
N LYS A 181 -8.53 14.29 11.00
CA LYS A 181 -8.37 13.57 12.26
C LYS A 181 -9.49 12.54 12.43
N LEU A 182 -9.19 11.46 13.13
CA LEU A 182 -10.18 10.53 13.64
C LEU A 182 -10.50 10.83 15.10
N LYS A 183 -11.76 10.68 15.48
CA LYS A 183 -12.14 10.69 16.90
C LYS A 183 -11.51 9.49 17.63
N PRO A 184 -11.36 9.54 18.95
CA PRO A 184 -10.80 8.43 19.74
C PRO A 184 -11.53 7.08 19.56
N ASN A 185 -12.77 7.10 19.10
CA ASN A 185 -13.54 5.89 18.78
C ASN A 185 -13.12 5.21 17.46
N MET A 186 -12.26 5.86 16.65
CA MET A 186 -11.69 5.36 15.41
C MET A 186 -12.67 5.17 14.24
N ILE A 187 -13.94 5.51 14.41
CA ILE A 187 -15.02 5.30 13.43
C ILE A 187 -15.74 6.59 13.01
N GLU A 188 -15.20 7.74 13.37
CA GLU A 188 -15.72 9.05 13.02
C GLU A 188 -14.60 10.05 12.75
N ILE A 189 -14.86 10.95 11.80
CA ILE A 189 -13.97 12.10 11.51
C ILE A 189 -14.11 13.13 12.63
N ASP A 190 -13.00 13.72 13.04
CA ASP A 190 -12.90 14.81 14.02
C ASP A 190 -12.47 16.10 13.34
N GLY A 191 -13.41 17.01 13.14
CA GLY A 191 -13.18 18.31 12.49
C GLY A 191 -13.21 18.25 10.95
N PRO A 192 -12.57 19.22 10.27
CA PRO A 192 -12.68 19.38 8.83
C PRO A 192 -11.80 18.39 8.06
N ILE A 193 -12.30 17.93 6.92
CA ILE A 193 -11.51 17.30 5.86
C ILE A 193 -10.75 18.41 5.13
N ARG A 194 -9.43 18.26 4.98
CA ARG A 194 -8.56 19.23 4.32
C ARG A 194 -7.83 18.59 3.16
N GLU A 195 -7.66 19.34 2.10
CA GLU A 195 -6.82 18.95 0.97
C GLU A 195 -5.34 19.24 1.29
N ILE A 196 -4.47 18.27 0.98
CA ILE A 196 -3.02 18.36 1.16
C ILE A 196 -2.25 17.92 -0.09
N THR A 197 -2.88 17.88 -1.24
CA THR A 197 -2.37 17.35 -2.51
C THR A 197 -0.94 17.80 -2.82
N PRO A 198 0.06 16.92 -2.75
CA PRO A 198 1.43 17.26 -3.13
C PRO A 198 1.60 17.23 -4.66
N ALA A 199 2.76 17.69 -5.15
CA ALA A 199 3.05 17.71 -6.58
C ALA A 199 2.96 16.28 -7.18
N HIS A 200 2.34 16.17 -8.36
CA HIS A 200 2.17 14.95 -9.14
C HIS A 200 1.40 13.81 -8.42
N PHE A 201 0.68 14.11 -7.35
CA PHE A 201 -0.13 13.11 -6.65
C PHE A 201 -1.15 12.46 -7.58
N GLU A 202 -1.17 11.14 -7.60
CA GLU A 202 -2.22 10.37 -8.27
C GLU A 202 -3.08 9.63 -7.24
N GLU A 203 -2.48 8.75 -6.40
CA GLU A 203 -3.20 7.95 -5.41
C GLU A 203 -2.27 7.31 -4.36
N GLY A 204 -2.75 6.37 -3.58
CA GLY A 204 -1.95 5.51 -2.70
C GLY A 204 -1.13 6.26 -1.67
N PRO A 205 -1.67 7.24 -0.92
CA PRO A 205 -0.90 7.94 0.10
C PRO A 205 -0.49 6.98 1.22
N TRP A 206 0.73 7.17 1.75
CA TRP A 206 1.22 6.47 2.92
C TRP A 206 1.88 7.44 3.88
N LEU A 207 1.34 7.53 5.10
CA LEU A 207 1.87 8.38 6.17
C LEU A 207 2.81 7.60 7.07
N HIS A 208 4.00 8.15 7.32
CA HIS A 208 4.88 7.68 8.40
C HIS A 208 5.69 8.83 9.00
N LYS A 209 6.37 8.56 10.11
CA LYS A 209 7.20 9.53 10.82
C LYS A 209 8.58 8.93 11.08
N ARG A 210 9.62 9.75 10.89
CA ARG A 210 10.98 9.41 11.30
C ARG A 210 11.64 10.65 11.91
N GLY A 211 12.02 10.54 13.16
CA GLY A 211 12.54 11.67 13.93
C GLY A 211 11.50 12.79 14.03
N LYS A 212 11.83 13.97 13.53
CA LYS A 212 10.96 15.15 13.55
C LYS A 212 10.19 15.39 12.25
N LEU A 213 10.38 14.53 11.25
CA LEU A 213 9.76 14.69 9.94
C LEU A 213 8.61 13.70 9.76
N TYR A 214 7.51 14.22 9.23
CA TYR A 214 6.42 13.44 8.66
C TYR A 214 6.68 13.25 7.17
N TYR A 215 6.36 12.09 6.68
CA TYR A 215 6.50 11.69 5.28
C TYR A 215 5.14 11.31 4.74
N LEU A 216 4.84 11.82 3.57
CA LEU A 216 3.73 11.41 2.74
C LEU A 216 4.33 10.82 1.47
N THR A 217 4.33 9.49 1.36
CA THR A 217 4.76 8.75 0.18
C THR A 217 3.51 8.40 -0.62
N TYR A 218 3.55 8.43 -1.94
CA TYR A 218 2.36 8.26 -2.76
C TYR A 218 2.69 7.82 -4.18
N ALA A 219 1.73 7.19 -4.85
CA ALA A 219 1.76 6.98 -6.28
C ALA A 219 1.63 8.34 -6.99
N SER A 220 2.57 8.64 -7.86
CA SER A 220 2.66 9.91 -8.58
C SER A 220 2.61 9.68 -10.09
N LEU A 221 1.90 10.56 -10.78
CA LEU A 221 1.78 10.51 -12.22
C LEU A 221 1.95 11.90 -12.83
N ASP A 222 3.10 12.13 -13.48
CA ASP A 222 3.27 13.25 -14.38
C ASP A 222 2.79 12.86 -15.78
N ARG A 223 1.54 13.17 -16.09
CA ARG A 223 0.87 12.80 -17.35
C ARG A 223 1.52 13.40 -18.58
N ALA A 224 2.40 14.39 -18.44
CA ALA A 224 3.15 14.98 -19.55
C ALA A 224 4.35 14.11 -19.95
N SER A 225 4.94 13.37 -18.99
CA SER A 225 6.17 12.62 -19.19
C SER A 225 6.00 11.10 -19.04
N HIS A 226 5.00 10.61 -18.31
CA HIS A 226 4.82 9.20 -17.99
C HIS A 226 3.40 8.70 -18.20
N ARG A 227 3.27 7.41 -18.48
CA ARG A 227 1.99 6.70 -18.59
C ARG A 227 1.69 5.87 -17.35
N ASP A 228 2.74 5.40 -16.66
CA ASP A 228 2.64 4.52 -15.51
C ASP A 228 3.01 5.29 -14.25
N GLU A 229 2.37 4.95 -13.16
CA GLU A 229 2.62 5.53 -11.84
C GLU A 229 4.03 5.21 -11.35
N ARG A 230 4.55 6.10 -10.51
CA ARG A 230 5.83 6.02 -9.83
C ARG A 230 5.63 6.37 -8.36
N ILE A 231 6.57 6.04 -7.51
CA ILE A 231 6.50 6.47 -6.12
C ILE A 231 7.29 7.75 -5.94
N SER A 232 6.58 8.79 -5.47
CA SER A 232 7.15 10.05 -5.01
C SER A 232 6.87 10.27 -3.54
N TYR A 233 7.51 11.29 -2.94
CA TYR A 233 7.22 11.64 -1.57
C TYR A 233 7.37 13.13 -1.28
N ALA A 234 6.70 13.55 -0.23
CA ALA A 234 6.81 14.87 0.36
C ALA A 234 7.08 14.75 1.87
N THR A 235 7.67 15.78 2.46
CA THR A 235 7.92 15.86 3.89
C THR A 235 7.34 17.13 4.50
N ALA A 236 7.00 17.05 5.78
CA ALA A 236 6.54 18.20 6.56
C ALA A 236 7.03 18.11 8.01
N SER A 237 7.03 19.22 8.72
CA SER A 237 7.25 19.27 10.18
C SER A 237 5.96 19.06 10.98
N SER A 238 4.82 19.01 10.30
CA SER A 238 3.48 18.80 10.87
C SER A 238 2.58 18.13 9.86
N LEU A 239 1.65 17.26 10.30
CA LEU A 239 0.62 16.67 9.46
C LEU A 239 -0.33 17.70 8.83
N ASN A 240 -0.33 18.92 9.36
CA ASN A 240 -1.04 20.04 8.76
C ASN A 240 -0.33 20.64 7.54
N GLY A 241 0.91 20.21 7.25
CA GLY A 241 1.77 20.82 6.24
C GLY A 241 2.46 22.10 6.74
N PRO A 242 3.03 22.90 5.85
CA PRO A 242 3.07 22.64 4.41
C PRO A 242 3.91 21.42 4.06
N TRP A 243 3.48 20.68 3.03
CA TRP A 243 4.20 19.53 2.49
C TRP A 243 5.19 19.96 1.41
N THR A 244 6.44 19.59 1.57
CA THR A 244 7.52 19.89 0.61
C THR A 244 7.81 18.65 -0.22
N TYR A 245 7.57 18.73 -1.53
CA TYR A 245 7.92 17.67 -2.49
C TYR A 245 9.43 17.41 -2.48
N ARG A 246 9.82 16.14 -2.47
CA ARG A 246 11.22 15.72 -2.37
C ARG A 246 11.71 14.97 -3.62
N GLY A 247 10.82 14.67 -4.54
CA GLY A 247 11.16 13.95 -5.76
C GLY A 247 10.60 12.54 -5.81
N GLU A 248 10.97 11.86 -6.88
CA GLU A 248 10.67 10.45 -7.12
C GLU A 248 11.57 9.57 -6.24
N LEU A 249 10.98 8.56 -5.59
CA LEU A 249 11.66 7.59 -4.75
C LEU A 249 12.02 6.33 -5.54
N THR A 250 11.11 5.85 -6.40
CA THR A 250 11.33 4.72 -7.31
C THR A 250 10.43 4.83 -8.54
N GLY A 251 10.85 4.21 -9.62
CA GLY A 251 10.11 4.14 -10.88
C GLY A 251 8.85 3.27 -10.81
N SER A 252 8.21 3.06 -11.96
CA SER A 252 7.01 2.23 -12.10
C SER A 252 7.28 0.76 -11.76
N GLY A 253 6.24 0.07 -11.32
CA GLY A 253 6.27 -1.39 -11.13
C GLY A 253 6.45 -2.10 -12.47
N LYS A 254 7.30 -3.14 -12.50
CA LYS A 254 7.52 -3.93 -13.72
C LYS A 254 6.19 -4.52 -14.22
N TYR A 255 5.82 -4.20 -15.45
CA TYR A 255 4.58 -4.63 -16.14
C TYR A 255 3.27 -4.15 -15.44
N SER A 256 3.34 -3.23 -14.50
CA SER A 256 2.17 -2.67 -13.81
C SER A 256 1.98 -1.19 -14.14
N PHE A 257 0.74 -0.81 -14.41
CA PHE A 257 0.34 0.59 -14.54
C PHE A 257 0.31 1.29 -13.18
N THR A 258 -0.15 0.61 -12.13
CA THR A 258 -0.22 1.13 -10.77
C THR A 258 0.97 0.67 -9.93
N ILE A 259 1.32 1.45 -8.91
CA ILE A 259 2.28 1.09 -7.88
C ILE A 259 1.93 1.78 -6.56
N HIS A 260 1.77 1.01 -5.48
CA HIS A 260 1.56 1.56 -4.13
C HIS A 260 2.77 1.28 -3.23
N ALA A 261 2.97 2.16 -2.25
CA ALA A 261 4.04 2.01 -1.27
C ALA A 261 3.47 1.83 0.14
N GLY A 262 3.90 0.78 0.84
CA GLY A 262 3.76 0.65 2.29
C GLY A 262 5.13 0.71 2.95
N ILE A 263 5.32 1.51 4.00
CA ILE A 263 6.62 1.70 4.65
C ILE A 263 6.52 1.33 6.13
N ALA A 264 7.50 0.55 6.61
CA ALA A 264 7.60 0.21 8.03
C ALA A 264 9.06 0.14 8.50
N GLU A 265 9.28 0.51 9.76
CA GLU A 265 10.50 0.18 10.48
C GLU A 265 10.30 -1.15 11.21
N PHE A 266 11.17 -2.12 10.97
CA PHE A 266 11.14 -3.40 11.63
C PHE A 266 12.55 -3.84 11.99
N LYS A 267 12.77 -4.14 13.28
CA LYS A 267 14.07 -4.54 13.83
C LYS A 267 15.22 -3.56 13.51
N ASN A 268 14.92 -2.26 13.61
CA ASN A 268 15.83 -1.14 13.37
C ASN A 268 16.27 -1.00 11.89
N GLU A 269 15.56 -1.62 10.96
CA GLU A 269 15.74 -1.44 9.53
C GLU A 269 14.42 -0.95 8.91
N TRP A 270 14.52 -0.08 7.90
CA TRP A 270 13.36 0.42 7.18
C TRP A 270 13.15 -0.37 5.91
N TYR A 271 11.88 -0.63 5.60
CA TYR A 271 11.47 -1.38 4.42
C TYR A 271 10.38 -0.62 3.68
N ILE A 272 10.41 -0.72 2.37
CA ILE A 272 9.34 -0.29 1.47
C ILE A 272 8.75 -1.51 0.76
N PHE A 273 7.46 -1.67 0.90
CA PHE A 273 6.69 -2.68 0.19
C PHE A 273 6.04 -2.02 -1.02
N LEU A 274 6.10 -2.68 -2.14
CA LEU A 274 5.59 -2.21 -3.42
C LEU A 274 4.80 -3.35 -4.08
N HIS A 275 4.24 -3.11 -5.25
CA HIS A 275 3.74 -4.18 -6.11
C HIS A 275 4.20 -3.99 -7.57
N ASN A 276 4.25 -5.09 -8.30
CA ASN A 276 4.46 -5.14 -9.74
C ASN A 276 3.54 -6.19 -10.38
N ALA A 277 3.66 -6.44 -11.68
CA ALA A 277 2.91 -7.49 -12.37
C ALA A 277 3.84 -8.51 -13.06
N ALA A 278 4.95 -8.87 -12.40
CA ALA A 278 5.94 -9.78 -12.96
C ALA A 278 5.71 -11.28 -12.61
N LEU A 279 4.79 -11.58 -11.67
CA LEU A 279 4.48 -12.94 -11.26
C LEU A 279 3.66 -13.66 -12.33
N ALA A 280 3.95 -14.96 -12.53
CA ALA A 280 3.11 -15.87 -13.28
C ALA A 280 2.71 -17.04 -12.36
N ILE A 281 1.43 -17.44 -12.39
CA ILE A 281 0.90 -18.56 -11.62
C ILE A 281 0.14 -19.48 -12.59
N GLY A 282 0.67 -20.67 -12.84
CA GLY A 282 0.15 -21.57 -13.87
C GLY A 282 0.16 -20.89 -15.24
N ASP A 283 -0.98 -20.85 -15.91
CA ASP A 283 -1.13 -20.22 -17.23
C ASP A 283 -1.47 -18.72 -17.17
N LEU A 284 -1.59 -18.14 -15.96
CA LEU A 284 -1.90 -16.74 -15.76
C LEU A 284 -0.61 -15.92 -15.57
N ASN A 285 -0.32 -15.03 -16.50
CA ASN A 285 0.72 -14.03 -16.36
C ASN A 285 0.22 -12.84 -15.53
N GLY A 286 1.16 -12.12 -14.91
CA GLY A 286 0.88 -10.82 -14.30
C GLY A 286 0.22 -9.84 -15.29
N ALA A 287 -0.66 -9.02 -14.76
CA ALA A 287 -1.43 -8.01 -15.49
C ALA A 287 -1.94 -6.94 -14.53
N ILE A 288 -2.69 -5.96 -15.04
CA ILE A 288 -3.26 -4.88 -14.22
C ILE A 288 -4.13 -5.38 -13.06
N GLY A 289 -4.81 -6.51 -13.19
CA GLY A 289 -5.60 -7.17 -12.14
C GLY A 289 -4.94 -8.45 -11.58
N ARG A 290 -3.64 -8.62 -11.80
CA ARG A 290 -2.82 -9.75 -11.32
C ARG A 290 -1.44 -9.25 -10.94
N ARG A 291 -1.39 -8.51 -9.83
CA ARG A 291 -0.17 -7.89 -9.29
C ARG A 291 0.51 -8.84 -8.28
N ALA A 292 1.71 -8.49 -7.86
CA ALA A 292 2.45 -9.26 -6.87
C ALA A 292 3.27 -8.32 -5.98
N VAL A 293 3.18 -8.53 -4.68
CA VAL A 293 3.86 -7.70 -3.68
C VAL A 293 5.35 -8.00 -3.64
N THR A 294 6.13 -6.93 -3.57
CA THR A 294 7.59 -6.92 -3.46
C THR A 294 8.02 -6.12 -2.23
N VAL A 295 9.27 -6.30 -1.79
CA VAL A 295 9.84 -5.55 -0.68
C VAL A 295 11.31 -5.22 -0.95
N GLU A 296 11.70 -3.98 -0.59
CA GLU A 296 13.09 -3.51 -0.68
C GLU A 296 13.53 -2.88 0.64
N HIS A 297 14.84 -2.81 0.88
CA HIS A 297 15.37 -1.98 1.95
C HIS A 297 15.16 -0.50 1.62
N LEU A 298 14.78 0.28 2.62
CA LEU A 298 14.64 1.72 2.53
C LEU A 298 15.70 2.40 3.40
N GLU A 299 16.50 3.26 2.79
CA GLU A 299 17.54 3.99 3.48
C GLU A 299 17.26 5.50 3.48
N TYR A 300 17.79 6.18 4.51
CA TYR A 300 17.66 7.63 4.66
C TYR A 300 19.04 8.30 4.67
N ASN A 301 19.11 9.49 4.10
CA ASN A 301 20.24 10.39 4.23
C ASN A 301 20.28 11.03 5.62
N ALA A 302 21.40 11.65 5.97
CA ALA A 302 21.56 12.32 7.27
C ALA A 302 20.60 13.51 7.48
N ASP A 303 20.15 14.14 6.40
CA ASP A 303 19.15 15.23 6.41
C ASP A 303 17.70 14.76 6.52
N GLY A 304 17.48 13.43 6.56
CA GLY A 304 16.16 12.80 6.61
C GLY A 304 15.53 12.54 5.25
N THR A 305 16.11 12.94 4.14
CA THR A 305 15.59 12.55 2.82
C THR A 305 15.75 11.05 2.58
N MET A 306 14.80 10.43 1.88
CA MET A 306 14.91 9.02 1.48
C MET A 306 15.88 8.87 0.30
N LYS A 307 16.70 7.82 0.33
CA LYS A 307 17.54 7.46 -0.82
C LYS A 307 16.66 6.83 -1.90
N PRO A 308 16.98 7.02 -3.19
CA PRO A 308 16.28 6.33 -4.27
C PRO A 308 16.28 4.81 -4.06
N VAL A 309 15.15 4.17 -4.35
CA VAL A 309 14.97 2.72 -4.20
C VAL A 309 15.03 2.07 -5.58
N MET A 310 15.88 1.06 -5.73
CA MET A 310 15.86 0.17 -6.89
C MET A 310 14.98 -1.02 -6.61
N GLN A 311 14.01 -1.28 -7.47
CA GLN A 311 13.20 -2.50 -7.43
C GLN A 311 14.03 -3.65 -8.01
N THR A 312 14.21 -4.72 -7.24
CA THR A 312 15.09 -5.85 -7.58
C THR A 312 14.37 -7.19 -7.46
N ASP A 313 14.82 -8.18 -8.22
CA ASP A 313 14.35 -9.57 -8.01
C ASP A 313 14.90 -10.15 -6.70
N ALA A 314 16.01 -9.61 -6.20
CA ALA A 314 16.64 -10.05 -4.95
C ALA A 314 15.87 -9.62 -3.71
N GLY A 315 15.21 -8.45 -3.72
CA GLY A 315 14.50 -7.93 -2.56
C GLY A 315 15.39 -7.88 -1.32
N VAL A 316 14.85 -8.35 -0.18
CA VAL A 316 15.58 -8.40 1.10
C VAL A 316 16.46 -9.66 1.27
N SER A 317 16.59 -10.52 0.25
CA SER A 317 17.60 -11.57 0.25
C SER A 317 19.00 -11.01 0.09
N ALA A 318 19.15 -9.86 -0.58
CA ALA A 318 20.38 -9.09 -0.64
C ALA A 318 20.50 -8.12 0.56
N PRO A 319 21.72 -7.86 1.07
CA PRO A 319 21.90 -6.84 2.10
C PRO A 319 21.57 -5.44 1.56
N PRO A 320 21.27 -4.45 2.45
CA PRO A 320 21.14 -3.06 2.04
C PRO A 320 22.35 -2.56 1.26
N SER A 321 22.11 -1.72 0.25
CA SER A 321 23.17 -1.11 -0.54
C SER A 321 23.99 -0.16 0.34
N GLY A 322 25.12 -0.59 0.85
CA GLY A 322 26.03 0.24 1.66
C GLY A 322 26.49 -0.39 2.97
N LYS A 323 26.16 -1.64 3.21
CA LYS A 323 26.79 -2.46 4.29
C LYS A 323 27.82 -3.43 3.72
#